data_beb19c394ca36916cdfa263db90effa5
#
_entry.id   beb19c394ca36916cdfa263db90effa5
#
_cell.length_a   1.000
_cell.length_b   1.000
_cell.length_c   1.000
_cell.angle_alpha   90.00
_cell.angle_beta   90.00
_cell.angle_gamma   90.00
#
_symmetry.space_group_name_H-M   'P 1'
#
loop_
_entity.id
_entity.type
_entity.pdbx_description
1 polymer ?
#
loop_
_entity_poly.entity_id
_entity_poly.type
_entity_poly.pdbx_seq_one_letter_code
_entity_poly.pdbx_strand_id
1 'polypeptide(L)'
;NIFLSTGLQVVFVLTGWGVVGVLAGKGISSWAIAIIVLYLNREYLTWRIDWRYFVRPFRFIKYYLPQTLLDWFYAFGDRFIIERFCNLALVGVYSLLNILVGAIELAYFAVRAAILPFFYEALEKDQATQRREIQQLYEFYFLLTVLAASGVVLLVGNIHWIVDKADYLVIKSYIFVYAIGYLFSAISYLAYQQFYFYKNTKATFQLQVVSTSLMIVLNLLLIPTLQIWGAVIAAISTRIFVFLLLCVFYPTYLFPLKSPKIHLPFISFISILLLSFFAAEQTYMSHTQASIVQFVFTTFTMLFVFKHTLKAWINKL
;
A
#
# COMPACT_ATOMS: atom_id res chain seq x y z
N ASN A 1 18.34 6.38 8.75
CA ASN A 1 18.31 7.14 7.49
C ASN A 1 17.27 8.27 7.51
N ILE A 2 16.04 8.00 7.95
CA ILE A 2 14.92 8.96 7.87
C ILE A 2 15.26 10.27 8.60
N PHE A 3 15.70 10.24 9.84
CA PHE A 3 16.02 11.45 10.60
C PHE A 3 17.12 12.30 9.96
N LEU A 4 18.22 11.67 9.53
CA LEU A 4 19.33 12.38 8.89
C LEU A 4 18.90 12.96 7.54
N SER A 5 18.17 12.18 6.73
CA SER A 5 17.67 12.64 5.44
C SER A 5 16.69 13.80 5.59
N THR A 6 15.68 13.67 6.45
CA THR A 6 14.69 14.73 6.68
C THR A 6 15.32 15.97 7.28
N GLY A 7 16.22 15.80 8.25
CA GLY A 7 16.93 16.93 8.86
C GLY A 7 17.75 17.73 7.84
N LEU A 8 18.54 17.06 7.00
CA LEU A 8 19.32 17.73 5.94
C LEU A 8 18.42 18.41 4.89
N GLN A 9 17.33 17.76 4.49
CA GLN A 9 16.37 18.35 3.55
C GLN A 9 15.76 19.64 4.11
N VAL A 10 15.31 19.63 5.36
CA VAL A 10 14.75 20.82 6.03
C VAL A 10 15.79 21.94 6.10
N VAL A 11 17.02 21.64 6.51
CA VAL A 11 18.12 22.64 6.58
C VAL A 11 18.37 23.25 5.21
N PHE A 12 18.52 22.44 4.15
CA PHE A 12 18.79 22.97 2.82
C PHE A 12 17.63 23.75 2.23
N VAL A 13 16.38 23.38 2.53
CA VAL A 13 15.20 24.16 2.10
C VAL A 13 15.16 25.50 2.82
N LEU A 14 15.41 25.54 4.13
CA LEU A 14 15.43 26.78 4.92
C LEU A 14 16.59 27.72 4.52
N THR A 15 17.71 27.18 4.01
CA THR A 15 18.82 27.98 3.48
C THR A 15 18.60 28.47 2.03
N GLY A 16 17.40 28.25 1.48
CA GLY A 16 17.02 28.82 0.17
C GLY A 16 17.34 27.95 -1.05
N TRP A 17 17.81 26.70 -0.85
CA TRP A 17 18.12 25.78 -1.96
C TRP A 17 16.88 25.16 -2.61
N GLY A 18 15.69 25.36 -2.06
CA GLY A 18 14.42 24.90 -2.62
C GLY A 18 14.44 23.40 -2.95
N VAL A 19 13.97 23.04 -4.15
CA VAL A 19 13.89 21.63 -4.61
C VAL A 19 15.27 20.97 -4.71
N VAL A 20 16.29 21.73 -5.13
CA VAL A 20 17.67 21.21 -5.21
C VAL A 20 18.17 20.80 -3.82
N GLY A 21 17.82 21.57 -2.79
CA GLY A 21 18.16 21.25 -1.39
C GLY A 21 17.53 19.95 -0.91
N VAL A 22 16.28 19.64 -1.31
CA VAL A 22 15.63 18.37 -1.00
C VAL A 22 16.40 17.20 -1.62
N LEU A 23 16.78 17.30 -2.88
CA LEU A 23 17.53 16.25 -3.59
C LEU A 23 18.94 16.08 -3.01
N ALA A 24 19.64 17.19 -2.76
CA ALA A 24 20.98 17.18 -2.17
C ALA A 24 20.97 16.57 -0.77
N GLY A 25 20.02 16.95 0.10
CA GLY A 25 19.88 16.41 1.45
C GLY A 25 19.63 14.89 1.45
N LYS A 26 18.79 14.40 0.52
CA LYS A 26 18.55 12.98 0.33
C LYS A 26 19.79 12.24 -0.19
N GLY A 27 20.49 12.81 -1.16
CA GLY A 27 21.72 12.25 -1.72
C GLY A 27 22.82 12.14 -0.67
N ILE A 28 23.15 13.23 0.03
CA ILE A 28 24.19 13.29 1.04
C ILE A 28 23.91 12.30 2.18
N SER A 29 22.65 12.25 2.67
CA SER A 29 22.28 11.29 3.73
C SER A 29 22.44 9.82 3.28
N SER A 30 22.12 9.52 2.02
CA SER A 30 22.25 8.16 1.49
C SER A 30 23.74 7.76 1.38
N TRP A 31 24.58 8.64 0.88
CA TRP A 31 26.04 8.42 0.81
C TRP A 31 26.67 8.28 2.20
N ALA A 32 26.31 9.15 3.14
CA ALA A 32 26.82 9.07 4.52
C ALA A 32 26.52 7.71 5.15
N ILE A 33 25.27 7.22 5.01
CA ILE A 33 24.91 5.92 5.54
C ILE A 33 25.61 4.79 4.80
N ALA A 34 25.75 4.87 3.47
CA ALA A 34 26.50 3.87 2.71
C ALA A 34 27.93 3.74 3.21
N ILE A 35 28.62 4.86 3.47
CA ILE A 35 29.98 4.89 4.01
C ILE A 35 30.02 4.26 5.41
N ILE A 36 29.08 4.61 6.29
CA ILE A 36 29.00 4.03 7.64
C ILE A 36 28.78 2.51 7.56
N VAL A 37 27.87 2.04 6.74
CA VAL A 37 27.59 0.60 6.57
C VAL A 37 28.81 -0.13 6.01
N LEU A 38 29.49 0.43 5.03
CA LEU A 38 30.73 -0.15 4.47
C LEU A 38 31.83 -0.22 5.53
N TYR A 39 31.99 0.83 6.33
CA TYR A 39 32.96 0.86 7.41
C TYR A 39 32.69 -0.18 8.49
N LEU A 40 31.43 -0.30 8.94
CA LEU A 40 31.01 -1.27 9.95
C LEU A 40 31.16 -2.72 9.48
N ASN A 41 30.98 -2.96 8.18
CA ASN A 41 31.06 -4.31 7.59
C ASN A 41 32.38 -4.58 6.86
N ARG A 42 33.40 -3.75 7.08
CA ARG A 42 34.71 -3.87 6.38
C ARG A 42 35.36 -5.23 6.52
N GLU A 43 35.13 -5.94 7.62
CA GLU A 43 35.71 -7.26 7.90
C GLU A 43 35.08 -8.35 7.01
N TYR A 44 33.86 -8.14 6.52
CA TYR A 44 33.14 -9.06 5.63
C TYR A 44 33.36 -8.71 4.15
N LEU A 45 33.98 -7.57 3.83
CA LEU A 45 34.22 -7.13 2.46
C LEU A 45 35.44 -7.86 1.90
N THR A 46 35.21 -8.81 1.03
CA THR A 46 36.24 -9.45 0.24
C THR A 46 36.18 -8.97 -1.21
N TRP A 47 37.32 -8.55 -1.76
CA TRP A 47 37.43 -8.14 -3.19
C TRP A 47 37.41 -9.31 -4.15
N ARG A 48 37.25 -10.55 -3.65
CA ARG A 48 37.19 -11.75 -4.48
C ARG A 48 35.74 -12.06 -4.80
N ILE A 49 35.37 -11.96 -6.09
CA ILE A 49 34.05 -12.33 -6.59
C ILE A 49 34.09 -13.79 -7.00
N ASP A 50 33.44 -14.66 -6.27
CA ASP A 50 33.25 -16.06 -6.66
C ASP A 50 31.89 -16.21 -7.39
N TRP A 51 31.95 -16.35 -8.70
CA TRP A 51 30.77 -16.48 -9.57
C TRP A 51 29.89 -17.68 -9.24
N ARG A 52 30.38 -18.70 -8.56
CA ARG A 52 29.60 -19.87 -8.15
C ARG A 52 28.46 -19.49 -7.20
N TYR A 53 28.68 -18.48 -6.35
CA TYR A 53 27.63 -17.96 -5.46
C TYR A 53 26.58 -17.10 -6.18
N PHE A 54 26.85 -16.67 -7.42
CA PHE A 54 25.95 -15.81 -8.18
C PHE A 54 24.83 -16.59 -8.87
N VAL A 55 25.05 -17.85 -9.26
CA VAL A 55 24.11 -18.64 -10.07
C VAL A 55 22.78 -18.90 -9.35
N ARG A 56 22.82 -19.21 -8.05
CA ARG A 56 21.59 -19.47 -7.26
C ARG A 56 20.76 -18.22 -7.07
N PRO A 57 21.30 -17.09 -6.57
CA PRO A 57 20.57 -15.82 -6.49
C PRO A 57 20.07 -15.33 -7.86
N PHE A 58 20.82 -15.56 -8.94
CA PHE A 58 20.44 -15.09 -10.27
C PHE A 58 19.11 -15.68 -10.76
N ARG A 59 18.77 -16.91 -10.41
CA ARG A 59 17.46 -17.50 -10.72
C ARG A 59 16.30 -16.74 -10.08
N PHE A 60 16.52 -16.16 -8.91
CA PHE A 60 15.53 -15.34 -8.22
C PHE A 60 15.52 -13.92 -8.79
N ILE A 61 16.69 -13.31 -8.94
CA ILE A 61 16.88 -11.91 -9.33
C ILE A 61 16.41 -11.64 -10.77
N LYS A 62 16.56 -12.58 -11.69
CA LYS A 62 16.21 -12.39 -13.12
C LYS A 62 14.73 -12.00 -13.34
N TYR A 63 13.83 -12.38 -12.47
CA TYR A 63 12.42 -11.96 -12.50
C TYR A 63 12.15 -10.82 -11.52
N TYR A 64 12.81 -10.82 -10.39
CA TYR A 64 12.62 -9.80 -9.34
C TYR A 64 13.11 -8.41 -9.77
N LEU A 65 14.25 -8.32 -10.46
CA LEU A 65 14.80 -7.04 -10.89
C LEU A 65 13.90 -6.32 -11.93
N PRO A 66 13.46 -6.95 -13.02
CA PRO A 66 12.50 -6.34 -13.94
C PRO A 66 11.17 -6.01 -13.26
N GLN A 67 10.71 -6.83 -12.31
CA GLN A 67 9.52 -6.54 -11.51
C GLN A 67 9.66 -5.21 -10.77
N THR A 68 10.81 -4.95 -10.12
CA THR A 68 11.05 -3.70 -9.38
C THR A 68 10.97 -2.46 -10.29
N LEU A 69 11.40 -2.57 -11.56
CA LEU A 69 11.23 -1.49 -12.53
C LEU A 69 9.75 -1.27 -12.87
N LEU A 70 8.99 -2.36 -13.06
CA LEU A 70 7.54 -2.27 -13.29
C LEU A 70 6.81 -1.70 -12.08
N ASP A 71 7.23 -2.04 -10.85
CA ASP A 71 6.69 -1.48 -9.61
C ASP A 71 6.86 0.04 -9.59
N TRP A 72 8.01 0.54 -10.05
CA TRP A 72 8.24 1.97 -10.15
C TRP A 72 7.30 2.64 -11.18
N PHE A 73 7.15 2.06 -12.38
CA PHE A 73 6.18 2.55 -13.37
C PHE A 73 4.74 2.49 -12.86
N TYR A 74 4.40 1.44 -12.14
CA TYR A 74 3.09 1.30 -11.51
C TYR A 74 2.82 2.40 -10.47
N ALA A 75 3.83 2.78 -9.69
CA ALA A 75 3.70 3.78 -8.62
C ALA A 75 3.75 5.23 -9.10
N PHE A 76 4.39 5.49 -10.24
CA PHE A 76 4.68 6.87 -10.68
C PHE A 76 4.27 7.18 -12.13
N GLY A 77 3.96 6.16 -12.94
CA GLY A 77 3.67 6.33 -14.37
C GLY A 77 2.43 7.17 -14.67
N ASP A 78 1.45 7.15 -13.79
CA ASP A 78 0.21 7.93 -13.88
C ASP A 78 0.47 9.44 -13.89
N ARG A 79 1.48 9.92 -13.17
CA ARG A 79 1.85 11.37 -13.13
C ARG A 79 2.28 11.91 -14.48
N PHE A 80 3.03 11.10 -15.26
CA PHE A 80 3.41 11.48 -16.62
C PHE A 80 2.19 11.60 -17.54
N ILE A 81 1.19 10.73 -17.35
CA ILE A 81 -0.03 10.76 -18.14
C ILE A 81 -0.90 11.97 -17.73
N ILE A 82 -1.04 12.25 -16.43
CA ILE A 82 -1.75 13.43 -15.93
C ILE A 82 -1.08 14.72 -16.43
N GLU A 83 0.26 14.82 -16.38
CA GLU A 83 1.00 15.97 -16.89
C GLU A 83 0.72 16.17 -18.39
N ARG A 84 0.77 15.09 -19.17
CA ARG A 84 0.60 15.15 -20.64
C ARG A 84 -0.79 15.56 -21.07
N PHE A 85 -1.82 15.06 -20.42
CA PHE A 85 -3.23 15.27 -20.85
C PHE A 85 -3.97 16.33 -20.04
N CYS A 86 -3.49 16.70 -18.88
CA CYS A 86 -4.11 17.72 -18.03
C CYS A 86 -3.17 18.92 -17.84
N ASN A 87 -2.56 19.02 -16.66
CA ASN A 87 -1.59 20.07 -16.34
C ASN A 87 -0.76 19.70 -15.09
N LEU A 88 0.32 20.45 -14.87
CA LEU A 88 1.24 20.23 -13.76
C LEU A 88 0.59 20.51 -12.37
N ALA A 89 -0.39 21.41 -12.30
CA ALA A 89 -1.10 21.70 -11.05
C ALA A 89 -1.88 20.47 -10.55
N LEU A 90 -2.56 19.77 -11.46
CA LEU A 90 -3.26 18.52 -11.14
C LEU A 90 -2.31 17.38 -10.76
N VAL A 91 -1.10 17.34 -11.32
CA VAL A 91 -0.04 16.41 -10.84
C VAL A 91 0.29 16.68 -9.37
N GLY A 92 0.35 17.97 -8.97
CA GLY A 92 0.57 18.36 -7.57
C GLY A 92 -0.55 17.85 -6.65
N VAL A 93 -1.82 18.09 -7.01
CA VAL A 93 -3.00 17.61 -6.26
C VAL A 93 -3.01 16.08 -6.16
N TYR A 94 -2.79 15.38 -7.28
CA TYR A 94 -2.74 13.93 -7.32
C TYR A 94 -1.56 13.37 -6.51
N SER A 95 -0.41 14.03 -6.53
CA SER A 95 0.74 13.61 -5.74
C SER A 95 0.49 13.74 -4.25
N LEU A 96 -0.18 14.82 -3.80
CA LEU A 96 -0.60 14.97 -2.41
C LEU A 96 -1.63 13.91 -2.02
N LEU A 97 -2.62 13.62 -2.87
CA LEU A 97 -3.56 12.52 -2.67
C LEU A 97 -2.80 11.19 -2.43
N ASN A 98 -1.83 10.86 -3.28
CA ASN A 98 -1.04 9.64 -3.14
C ASN A 98 -0.20 9.61 -1.86
N ILE A 99 0.35 10.73 -1.40
CA ILE A 99 1.07 10.81 -0.12
C ILE A 99 0.12 10.51 1.04
N LEU A 100 -1.07 11.10 1.04
CA LEU A 100 -2.06 10.92 2.11
C LEU A 100 -2.61 9.49 2.14
N VAL A 101 -2.95 8.95 0.96
CA VAL A 101 -3.41 7.55 0.85
C VAL A 101 -2.27 6.57 1.11
N GLY A 102 -1.04 6.94 0.80
CA GLY A 102 0.17 6.19 1.14
C GLY A 102 0.37 5.99 2.66
N ALA A 103 -0.26 6.82 3.50
CA ALA A 103 -0.30 6.58 4.94
C ALA A 103 -1.07 5.29 5.29
N ILE A 104 -2.08 4.90 4.51
CA ILE A 104 -2.74 3.59 4.64
C ILE A 104 -1.73 2.48 4.36
N GLU A 105 -0.93 2.65 3.30
CA GLU A 105 0.12 1.70 2.94
C GLU A 105 1.19 1.57 4.02
N LEU A 106 1.63 2.69 4.58
CA LEU A 106 2.60 2.69 5.67
C LEU A 106 2.06 1.95 6.91
N ALA A 107 0.80 2.15 7.25
CA ALA A 107 0.17 1.50 8.40
C ALA A 107 0.09 -0.02 8.21
N TYR A 108 -0.43 -0.50 7.07
CA TYR A 108 -0.47 -1.94 6.85
C TYR A 108 0.93 -2.55 6.60
N PHE A 109 1.90 -1.77 6.12
CA PHE A 109 3.29 -2.19 6.04
C PHE A 109 3.88 -2.50 7.42
N ALA A 110 3.63 -1.65 8.41
CA ALA A 110 4.08 -1.88 9.79
C ALA A 110 3.47 -3.16 10.39
N VAL A 111 2.15 -3.34 10.22
CA VAL A 111 1.44 -4.56 10.66
C VAL A 111 2.00 -5.80 9.97
N ARG A 112 2.21 -5.72 8.66
CA ARG A 112 2.80 -6.77 7.86
C ARG A 112 4.18 -7.18 8.32
N ALA A 113 5.06 -6.21 8.57
CA ALA A 113 6.42 -6.47 9.03
C ALA A 113 6.44 -7.22 10.37
N ALA A 114 5.49 -6.93 11.26
CA ALA A 114 5.33 -7.62 12.53
C ALA A 114 4.79 -9.06 12.37
N ILE A 115 3.89 -9.28 11.40
CA ILE A 115 3.23 -10.59 11.19
C ILE A 115 4.09 -11.54 10.35
N LEU A 116 4.96 -11.02 9.48
CA LEU A 116 5.67 -11.81 8.49
C LEU A 116 6.50 -12.98 9.05
N PRO A 117 7.23 -12.87 10.18
CA PRO A 117 7.93 -14.00 10.77
C PRO A 117 6.99 -15.14 11.16
N PHE A 118 5.87 -14.83 11.82
CA PHE A 118 4.86 -15.81 12.22
C PHE A 118 4.16 -16.44 11.01
N PHE A 119 4.01 -15.67 9.94
CA PHE A 119 3.42 -16.15 8.70
C PHE A 119 4.32 -17.18 8.02
N TYR A 120 5.62 -16.95 7.97
CA TYR A 120 6.58 -17.90 7.40
C TYR A 120 6.72 -19.15 8.28
N GLU A 121 6.74 -19.00 9.60
CA GLU A 121 6.72 -20.13 10.51
C GLU A 121 5.46 -21.00 10.33
N ALA A 122 4.30 -20.37 10.16
CA ALA A 122 3.05 -21.09 9.91
C ALA A 122 3.08 -21.85 8.58
N LEU A 123 3.77 -21.34 7.55
CA LEU A 123 3.91 -22.01 6.25
C LEU A 123 4.76 -23.30 6.31
N GLU A 124 5.61 -23.46 7.33
CA GLU A 124 6.47 -24.63 7.52
C GLU A 124 5.75 -25.77 8.28
N LYS A 125 4.58 -25.50 8.90
CA LYS A 125 3.83 -26.47 9.70
C LYS A 125 3.04 -27.47 8.82
N ASP A 126 2.52 -28.51 9.44
CA ASP A 126 1.59 -29.46 8.82
C ASP A 126 0.31 -28.77 8.30
N GLN A 127 -0.33 -29.31 7.26
CA GLN A 127 -1.43 -28.64 6.54
C GLN A 127 -2.60 -28.20 7.43
N ALA A 128 -2.93 -28.95 8.47
CA ALA A 128 -4.07 -28.64 9.34
C ALA A 128 -3.76 -27.44 10.25
N THR A 129 -2.60 -27.45 10.90
CA THR A 129 -2.10 -26.37 11.75
C THR A 129 -1.81 -25.11 10.92
N GLN A 130 -1.15 -25.27 9.77
CA GLN A 130 -0.85 -24.22 8.81
C GLN A 130 -2.12 -23.44 8.42
N ARG A 131 -3.17 -24.13 8.00
CA ARG A 131 -4.42 -23.48 7.58
C ARG A 131 -5.04 -22.65 8.71
N ARG A 132 -5.09 -23.19 9.92
CA ARG A 132 -5.67 -22.51 11.08
C ARG A 132 -4.88 -21.25 11.45
N GLU A 133 -3.55 -21.34 11.52
CA GLU A 133 -2.70 -20.23 11.91
C GLU A 133 -2.67 -19.14 10.85
N ILE A 134 -2.52 -19.49 9.59
CA ILE A 134 -2.57 -18.52 8.48
C ILE A 134 -3.92 -17.81 8.43
N GLN A 135 -5.04 -18.51 8.66
CA GLN A 135 -6.35 -17.87 8.73
C GLN A 135 -6.43 -16.85 9.87
N GLN A 136 -5.94 -17.18 11.07
CA GLN A 136 -5.91 -16.24 12.19
C GLN A 136 -5.03 -15.01 11.91
N LEU A 137 -3.87 -15.20 11.27
CA LEU A 137 -2.98 -14.13 10.86
C LEU A 137 -3.64 -13.19 9.83
N TYR A 138 -4.35 -13.75 8.84
CA TYR A 138 -5.12 -12.96 7.87
C TYR A 138 -6.25 -12.18 8.54
N GLU A 139 -7.01 -12.79 9.46
CA GLU A 139 -8.08 -12.12 10.19
C GLU A 139 -7.53 -10.92 10.99
N PHE A 140 -6.41 -11.12 11.69
CA PHE A 140 -5.77 -10.06 12.47
C PHE A 140 -5.19 -8.95 11.59
N TYR A 141 -4.47 -9.33 10.53
CA TYR A 141 -3.91 -8.40 9.56
C TYR A 141 -5.01 -7.56 8.90
N PHE A 142 -6.10 -8.19 8.51
CA PHE A 142 -7.23 -7.51 7.89
C PHE A 142 -7.89 -6.52 8.85
N LEU A 143 -8.14 -6.92 10.10
CA LEU A 143 -8.67 -6.04 11.13
C LEU A 143 -7.85 -4.75 11.26
N LEU A 144 -6.54 -4.89 11.46
CA LEU A 144 -5.65 -3.74 11.64
C LEU A 144 -5.57 -2.87 10.38
N THR A 145 -5.57 -3.49 9.19
CA THR A 145 -5.56 -2.75 7.92
C THR A 145 -6.82 -1.92 7.72
N VAL A 146 -7.99 -2.47 8.03
CA VAL A 146 -9.26 -1.75 7.90
C VAL A 146 -9.34 -0.60 8.92
N LEU A 147 -8.90 -0.82 10.15
CA LEU A 147 -8.84 0.25 11.17
C LEU A 147 -7.88 1.37 10.75
N ALA A 148 -6.71 1.02 10.21
CA ALA A 148 -5.76 1.99 9.70
C ALA A 148 -6.32 2.79 8.51
N ALA A 149 -6.96 2.12 7.56
CA ALA A 149 -7.62 2.78 6.44
C ALA A 149 -8.71 3.74 6.89
N SER A 150 -9.53 3.34 7.87
CA SER A 150 -10.56 4.18 8.47
C SER A 150 -9.98 5.41 9.15
N GLY A 151 -8.86 5.24 9.88
CA GLY A 151 -8.14 6.35 10.53
C GLY A 151 -7.59 7.36 9.52
N VAL A 152 -7.04 6.89 8.39
CA VAL A 152 -6.55 7.79 7.33
C VAL A 152 -7.70 8.53 6.65
N VAL A 153 -8.82 7.86 6.37
CA VAL A 153 -10.02 8.52 5.82
C VAL A 153 -10.53 9.61 6.78
N LEU A 154 -10.52 9.33 8.09
CA LEU A 154 -10.87 10.33 9.12
C LEU A 154 -9.92 11.53 9.08
N LEU A 155 -8.60 11.30 9.04
CA LEU A 155 -7.61 12.39 9.00
C LEU A 155 -7.75 13.24 7.72
N VAL A 156 -7.93 12.61 6.56
CA VAL A 156 -8.08 13.34 5.29
C VAL A 156 -9.42 14.05 5.19
N GLY A 157 -10.48 13.50 5.75
CA GLY A 157 -11.77 14.19 5.90
C GLY A 157 -11.66 15.52 6.65
N ASN A 158 -10.66 15.62 7.56
CA ASN A 158 -10.36 16.79 8.37
C ASN A 158 -9.11 17.55 7.91
N ILE A 159 -8.64 17.33 6.68
CA ILE A 159 -7.38 17.90 6.18
C ILE A 159 -7.33 19.44 6.19
N HIS A 160 -8.49 20.12 6.25
CA HIS A 160 -8.58 21.57 6.35
C HIS A 160 -7.89 22.16 7.59
N TRP A 161 -7.58 21.34 8.61
CA TRP A 161 -6.78 21.74 9.76
C TRP A 161 -5.28 21.86 9.45
N ILE A 162 -4.83 21.24 8.34
CA ILE A 162 -3.42 21.15 7.98
C ILE A 162 -3.14 21.92 6.68
N VAL A 163 -4.09 21.92 5.75
CA VAL A 163 -3.95 22.48 4.40
C VAL A 163 -5.05 23.51 4.15
N ASP A 164 -4.66 24.76 3.99
CA ASP A 164 -5.58 25.92 3.87
C ASP A 164 -5.94 26.24 2.41
N LYS A 165 -5.24 25.65 1.44
CA LYS A 165 -5.49 25.93 0.02
C LYS A 165 -6.70 25.18 -0.50
N ALA A 166 -7.69 25.92 -1.02
CA ALA A 166 -8.95 25.37 -1.55
C ALA A 166 -8.75 24.29 -2.61
N ASP A 167 -7.74 24.46 -3.49
CA ASP A 167 -7.43 23.50 -4.56
C ASP A 167 -7.11 22.08 -4.06
N TYR A 168 -6.58 21.97 -2.84
CA TYR A 168 -6.26 20.66 -2.23
C TYR A 168 -7.44 20.05 -1.46
N LEU A 169 -8.49 20.82 -1.16
CA LEU A 169 -9.64 20.29 -0.44
C LEU A 169 -10.47 19.29 -1.28
N VAL A 170 -10.35 19.34 -2.60
CA VAL A 170 -10.93 18.37 -3.53
C VAL A 170 -10.47 16.94 -3.25
N ILE A 171 -9.30 16.75 -2.61
CA ILE A 171 -8.78 15.43 -2.23
C ILE A 171 -9.75 14.67 -1.32
N LYS A 172 -10.58 15.36 -0.55
CA LYS A 172 -11.55 14.73 0.36
C LYS A 172 -12.51 13.76 -0.34
N SER A 173 -12.95 14.09 -1.55
CA SER A 173 -13.83 13.21 -2.33
C SER A 173 -13.11 11.96 -2.82
N TYR A 174 -11.85 12.08 -3.23
CA TYR A 174 -11.09 10.96 -3.79
C TYR A 174 -10.70 9.91 -2.75
N ILE A 175 -10.46 10.31 -1.48
CA ILE A 175 -9.93 9.41 -0.46
C ILE A 175 -10.87 8.26 -0.14
N PHE A 176 -12.20 8.51 -0.09
CA PHE A 176 -13.18 7.49 0.22
C PHE A 176 -13.13 6.34 -0.79
N VAL A 177 -13.07 6.68 -2.07
CA VAL A 177 -13.06 5.68 -3.14
C VAL A 177 -11.68 5.03 -3.27
N TYR A 178 -10.61 5.82 -3.14
CA TYR A 178 -9.25 5.31 -3.29
C TYR A 178 -8.86 4.32 -2.18
N ALA A 179 -9.36 4.50 -0.95
CA ALA A 179 -9.15 3.59 0.17
C ALA A 179 -9.62 2.16 -0.12
N ILE A 180 -10.66 1.98 -0.94
CA ILE A 180 -11.14 0.65 -1.38
C ILE A 180 -10.02 -0.12 -2.09
N GLY A 181 -9.32 0.53 -3.02
CA GLY A 181 -8.23 -0.10 -3.76
C GLY A 181 -7.12 -0.61 -2.84
N TYR A 182 -6.78 0.14 -1.79
CA TYR A 182 -5.75 -0.26 -0.83
C TYR A 182 -6.12 -1.48 0.00
N LEU A 183 -7.40 -1.70 0.28
CA LEU A 183 -7.84 -2.95 0.93
C LEU A 183 -7.59 -4.17 0.05
N PHE A 184 -7.91 -4.08 -1.24
CA PHE A 184 -7.61 -5.17 -2.18
C PHE A 184 -6.10 -5.43 -2.28
N SER A 185 -5.28 -4.37 -2.28
CA SER A 185 -3.82 -4.51 -2.22
C SER A 185 -3.35 -5.20 -0.94
N ALA A 186 -3.89 -4.81 0.21
CA ALA A 186 -3.53 -5.40 1.49
C ALA A 186 -3.83 -6.90 1.54
N ILE A 187 -5.03 -7.31 1.10
CA ILE A 187 -5.41 -8.73 1.04
C ILE A 187 -4.49 -9.51 0.10
N SER A 188 -4.23 -8.97 -1.10
CA SER A 188 -3.36 -9.59 -2.10
C SER A 188 -1.93 -9.75 -1.61
N TYR A 189 -1.46 -8.86 -0.75
CA TYR A 189 -0.09 -8.84 -0.29
C TYR A 189 0.35 -10.12 0.42
N LEU A 190 -0.46 -10.66 1.33
CA LEU A 190 -0.10 -11.91 2.02
C LEU A 190 -0.04 -13.11 1.05
N ALA A 191 -0.84 -13.09 -0.03
CA ALA A 191 -0.69 -14.06 -1.11
C ALA A 191 0.67 -13.91 -1.82
N TYR A 192 1.12 -12.67 -2.09
CA TYR A 192 2.45 -12.42 -2.64
C TYR A 192 3.59 -12.97 -1.76
N GLN A 193 3.45 -12.91 -0.42
CA GLN A 193 4.46 -13.46 0.49
C GLN A 193 4.61 -14.98 0.35
N GLN A 194 3.53 -15.70 0.05
CA GLN A 194 3.61 -17.14 -0.24
C GLN A 194 4.41 -17.43 -1.51
N PHE A 195 4.25 -16.61 -2.57
CA PHE A 195 5.09 -16.77 -3.78
C PHE A 195 6.58 -16.58 -3.46
N TYR A 196 6.94 -15.60 -2.62
CA TYR A 196 8.33 -15.39 -2.22
C TYR A 196 8.86 -16.53 -1.36
N PHE A 197 8.06 -17.04 -0.43
CA PHE A 197 8.41 -18.20 0.39
C PHE A 197 8.70 -19.43 -0.47
N TYR A 198 7.83 -19.75 -1.43
CA TYR A 198 8.02 -20.85 -2.37
C TYR A 198 8.96 -20.52 -3.54
N LYS A 199 9.63 -19.36 -3.52
CA LYS A 199 10.58 -18.89 -4.54
C LYS A 199 9.98 -18.80 -5.96
N ASN A 200 8.66 -18.64 -6.09
CA ASN A 200 7.96 -18.51 -7.37
C ASN A 200 7.92 -17.05 -7.86
N THR A 201 9.08 -16.43 -8.03
CA THR A 201 9.22 -15.04 -8.50
C THR A 201 8.76 -14.84 -9.95
N LYS A 202 8.64 -15.91 -10.74
CA LYS A 202 8.09 -15.84 -12.10
C LYS A 202 6.60 -15.43 -12.05
N ALA A 203 5.82 -16.03 -11.14
CA ALA A 203 4.40 -15.70 -11.01
C ALA A 203 4.19 -14.25 -10.56
N THR A 204 4.98 -13.76 -9.59
CA THR A 204 4.90 -12.35 -9.16
C THR A 204 5.26 -11.39 -10.28
N PHE A 205 6.29 -11.69 -11.07
CA PHE A 205 6.66 -10.89 -12.23
C PHE A 205 5.54 -10.87 -13.29
N GLN A 206 4.92 -12.01 -13.60
CA GLN A 206 3.81 -12.08 -14.56
C GLN A 206 2.60 -11.25 -14.08
N LEU A 207 2.23 -11.37 -12.81
CA LEU A 207 1.18 -10.55 -12.21
C LEU A 207 1.51 -9.06 -12.30
N GLN A 208 2.77 -8.68 -12.06
CA GLN A 208 3.21 -7.29 -12.16
C GLN A 208 3.18 -6.76 -13.59
N VAL A 209 3.61 -7.54 -14.58
CA VAL A 209 3.49 -7.16 -16.00
C VAL A 209 2.04 -6.89 -16.36
N VAL A 210 1.14 -7.79 -16.01
CA VAL A 210 -0.29 -7.65 -16.32
C VAL A 210 -0.90 -6.43 -15.60
N SER A 211 -0.59 -6.24 -14.31
CA SER A 211 -1.12 -5.12 -13.54
C SER A 211 -0.61 -3.76 -14.04
N THR A 212 0.69 -3.66 -14.34
CA THR A 212 1.28 -2.41 -14.86
C THR A 212 0.75 -2.09 -16.25
N SER A 213 0.63 -3.09 -17.13
CA SER A 213 0.07 -2.89 -18.46
C SER A 213 -1.39 -2.44 -18.40
N LEU A 214 -2.21 -3.09 -17.56
CA LEU A 214 -3.61 -2.69 -17.37
C LEU A 214 -3.72 -1.27 -16.79
N MET A 215 -2.89 -0.94 -15.79
CA MET A 215 -2.84 0.40 -15.20
C MET A 215 -2.51 1.48 -16.25
N ILE A 216 -1.52 1.24 -17.12
CA ILE A 216 -1.15 2.18 -18.17
C ILE A 216 -2.30 2.35 -19.17
N VAL A 217 -2.91 1.24 -19.63
CA VAL A 217 -4.03 1.29 -20.58
C VAL A 217 -5.21 2.04 -19.99
N LEU A 218 -5.61 1.73 -18.76
CA LEU A 218 -6.73 2.42 -18.09
C LEU A 218 -6.43 3.90 -17.87
N ASN A 219 -5.21 4.27 -17.49
CA ASN A 219 -4.82 5.67 -17.32
C ASN A 219 -4.88 6.43 -18.65
N LEU A 220 -4.41 5.85 -19.76
CA LEU A 220 -4.47 6.47 -21.09
C LEU A 220 -5.92 6.66 -21.59
N LEU A 221 -6.84 5.78 -21.20
CA LEU A 221 -8.25 5.86 -21.59
C LEU A 221 -9.06 6.82 -20.69
N LEU A 222 -8.80 6.80 -19.37
CA LEU A 222 -9.65 7.47 -18.40
C LEU A 222 -9.15 8.88 -18.01
N ILE A 223 -7.84 9.11 -17.94
CA ILE A 223 -7.29 10.41 -17.54
C ILE A 223 -7.69 11.54 -18.51
N PRO A 224 -7.68 11.37 -19.84
CA PRO A 224 -8.06 12.45 -20.76
C PRO A 224 -9.49 12.95 -20.55
N THR A 225 -10.40 12.09 -20.11
CA THR A 225 -11.82 12.41 -19.93
C THR A 225 -12.20 12.73 -18.50
N LEU A 226 -11.63 12.02 -17.51
CA LEU A 226 -12.01 12.09 -16.11
C LEU A 226 -10.91 12.71 -15.21
N GLN A 227 -9.78 13.11 -15.78
CA GLN A 227 -8.66 13.73 -15.06
C GLN A 227 -8.23 12.89 -13.84
N ILE A 228 -8.18 13.46 -12.63
CA ILE A 228 -7.79 12.75 -11.40
C ILE A 228 -8.71 11.57 -11.09
N TRP A 229 -10.02 11.68 -11.33
CA TRP A 229 -10.95 10.55 -11.19
C TRP A 229 -10.55 9.38 -12.07
N GLY A 230 -10.09 9.66 -13.31
CA GLY A 230 -9.59 8.65 -14.22
C GLY A 230 -8.42 7.87 -13.63
N ALA A 231 -7.46 8.54 -13.03
CA ALA A 231 -6.31 7.91 -12.38
C ALA A 231 -6.73 7.08 -11.13
N VAL A 232 -7.63 7.61 -10.31
CA VAL A 232 -8.16 6.91 -9.13
C VAL A 232 -8.92 5.64 -9.54
N ILE A 233 -9.81 5.73 -10.52
CA ILE A 233 -10.58 4.57 -11.03
C ILE A 233 -9.64 3.53 -11.65
N ALA A 234 -8.65 3.96 -12.46
CA ALA A 234 -7.66 3.06 -13.04
C ALA A 234 -6.88 2.29 -11.96
N ALA A 235 -6.42 3.00 -10.92
CA ALA A 235 -5.68 2.41 -9.82
C ALA A 235 -6.53 1.37 -9.05
N ILE A 236 -7.78 1.69 -8.73
CA ILE A 236 -8.69 0.78 -8.01
C ILE A 236 -9.01 -0.44 -8.86
N SER A 237 -9.40 -0.21 -10.12
CA SER A 237 -9.75 -1.28 -11.06
C SER A 237 -8.60 -2.25 -11.25
N THR A 238 -7.36 -1.76 -11.35
CA THR A 238 -6.18 -2.61 -11.46
C THR A 238 -5.96 -3.44 -10.20
N ARG A 239 -6.12 -2.87 -9.01
CA ARG A 239 -5.97 -3.61 -7.74
C ARG A 239 -7.04 -4.69 -7.57
N ILE A 240 -8.29 -4.38 -7.92
CA ILE A 240 -9.38 -5.36 -7.94
C ILE A 240 -9.10 -6.47 -8.95
N PHE A 241 -8.64 -6.10 -10.15
CA PHE A 241 -8.31 -7.08 -11.19
C PHE A 241 -7.20 -8.03 -10.76
N VAL A 242 -6.12 -7.54 -10.16
CA VAL A 242 -5.04 -8.37 -9.62
C VAL A 242 -5.56 -9.32 -8.54
N PHE A 243 -6.41 -8.83 -7.64
CA PHE A 243 -7.06 -9.67 -6.64
C PHE A 243 -7.90 -10.79 -7.28
N LEU A 244 -8.69 -10.47 -8.31
CA LEU A 244 -9.47 -11.45 -9.05
C LEU A 244 -8.59 -12.49 -9.76
N LEU A 245 -7.47 -12.06 -10.37
CA LEU A 245 -6.49 -12.98 -10.95
C LEU A 245 -5.92 -13.94 -9.90
N LEU A 246 -5.61 -13.45 -8.70
CA LEU A 246 -5.16 -14.30 -7.61
C LEU A 246 -6.26 -15.29 -7.17
N CYS A 247 -7.51 -14.89 -7.13
CA CYS A 247 -8.64 -15.77 -6.81
C CYS A 247 -8.81 -16.90 -7.84
N VAL A 248 -8.63 -16.60 -9.12
CA VAL A 248 -8.83 -17.54 -10.23
C VAL A 248 -7.64 -18.48 -10.39
N PHE A 249 -6.42 -17.94 -10.48
CA PHE A 249 -5.23 -18.72 -10.81
C PHE A 249 -4.49 -19.29 -9.61
N TYR A 250 -4.69 -18.68 -8.42
CA TYR A 250 -3.98 -19.07 -7.19
C TYR A 250 -4.90 -19.17 -5.97
N PRO A 251 -6.04 -19.88 -6.07
CA PRO A 251 -7.04 -19.93 -4.99
C PRO A 251 -6.51 -20.56 -3.70
N THR A 252 -5.48 -21.40 -3.79
CA THR A 252 -4.83 -22.00 -2.61
C THR A 252 -4.14 -20.99 -1.72
N TYR A 253 -3.62 -19.90 -2.28
CA TYR A 253 -2.94 -18.85 -1.53
C TYR A 253 -3.92 -17.86 -0.87
N LEU A 254 -5.17 -17.87 -1.31
CA LEU A 254 -6.25 -17.04 -0.77
C LEU A 254 -7.28 -17.83 0.04
N PHE A 255 -6.99 -19.09 0.39
CA PHE A 255 -7.95 -19.91 1.14
C PHE A 255 -8.46 -19.25 2.45
N PRO A 256 -7.67 -18.42 3.19
CA PRO A 256 -8.16 -17.77 4.40
C PRO A 256 -9.32 -16.81 4.15
N LEU A 257 -9.44 -16.27 2.95
CA LEU A 257 -10.54 -15.37 2.57
C LEU A 257 -11.90 -16.07 2.51
N LYS A 258 -11.95 -17.41 2.53
CA LYS A 258 -13.21 -18.16 2.64
C LYS A 258 -13.88 -18.03 4.01
N SER A 259 -13.20 -17.42 4.99
CA SER A 259 -13.76 -17.17 6.31
C SER A 259 -14.86 -16.11 6.27
N PRO A 260 -16.07 -16.39 6.79
CA PRO A 260 -17.13 -15.39 6.90
C PRO A 260 -16.74 -14.20 7.78
N LYS A 261 -15.78 -14.39 8.70
CA LYS A 261 -15.23 -13.32 9.54
C LYS A 261 -14.45 -12.26 8.77
N ILE A 262 -14.02 -12.56 7.54
CA ILE A 262 -13.35 -11.58 6.65
C ILE A 262 -14.37 -10.98 5.69
N HIS A 263 -15.27 -11.78 5.11
CA HIS A 263 -16.24 -11.29 4.12
C HIS A 263 -17.20 -10.25 4.70
N LEU A 264 -17.78 -10.51 5.86
CA LEU A 264 -18.77 -9.62 6.45
C LEU A 264 -18.19 -8.23 6.79
N PRO A 265 -17.04 -8.12 7.50
CA PRO A 265 -16.40 -6.84 7.73
C PRO A 265 -15.93 -6.14 6.45
N PHE A 266 -15.46 -6.90 5.46
CA PHE A 266 -15.03 -6.34 4.19
C PHE A 266 -16.18 -5.66 3.44
N ILE A 267 -17.31 -6.37 3.31
CA ILE A 267 -18.52 -5.83 2.68
C ILE A 267 -19.06 -4.64 3.49
N SER A 268 -19.11 -4.75 4.82
CA SER A 268 -19.59 -3.66 5.67
C SER A 268 -18.72 -2.42 5.56
N PHE A 269 -17.39 -2.58 5.55
CA PHE A 269 -16.48 -1.44 5.38
C PHE A 269 -16.69 -0.74 4.03
N ILE A 270 -16.73 -1.49 2.93
CA ILE A 270 -16.96 -0.92 1.60
C ILE A 270 -18.33 -0.22 1.55
N SER A 271 -19.37 -0.86 2.07
CA SER A 271 -20.72 -0.29 2.09
C SER A 271 -20.79 1.01 2.90
N ILE A 272 -20.22 1.03 4.11
CA ILE A 272 -20.18 2.23 4.96
C ILE A 272 -19.38 3.34 4.26
N LEU A 273 -18.26 3.00 3.64
CA LEU A 273 -17.39 3.94 2.95
C LEU A 273 -18.09 4.57 1.74
N LEU A 274 -18.76 3.76 0.92
CA LEU A 274 -19.55 4.26 -0.21
C LEU A 274 -20.74 5.10 0.25
N LEU A 275 -21.48 4.66 1.27
CA LEU A 275 -22.61 5.43 1.82
C LEU A 275 -22.15 6.79 2.36
N SER A 276 -21.01 6.82 3.06
CA SER A 276 -20.41 8.06 3.58
C SER A 276 -19.98 8.99 2.44
N PHE A 277 -19.41 8.43 1.37
CA PHE A 277 -19.05 9.17 0.16
C PHE A 277 -20.29 9.79 -0.51
N PHE A 278 -21.33 8.99 -0.80
CA PHE A 278 -22.56 9.49 -1.42
C PHE A 278 -23.28 10.53 -0.55
N ALA A 279 -23.31 10.32 0.77
CA ALA A 279 -23.92 11.29 1.69
C ALA A 279 -23.15 12.63 1.69
N ALA A 280 -21.82 12.61 1.55
CA ALA A 280 -21.02 13.82 1.45
C ALA A 280 -21.20 14.54 0.09
N GLU A 281 -21.24 13.79 -1.01
CA GLU A 281 -21.45 14.37 -2.37
C GLU A 281 -22.88 14.93 -2.56
N GLN A 282 -23.89 14.31 -1.94
CA GLN A 282 -25.27 14.79 -1.99
C GLN A 282 -25.56 15.93 -1.00
N THR A 283 -24.53 16.48 -0.35
CA THR A 283 -24.67 17.58 0.63
C THR A 283 -25.51 17.27 1.87
N TYR A 284 -25.84 16.00 2.13
CA TYR A 284 -26.55 15.61 3.35
C TYR A 284 -25.68 15.77 4.61
N MET A 285 -24.37 15.64 4.43
CA MET A 285 -23.39 15.86 5.50
C MET A 285 -22.06 16.35 4.92
N SER A 286 -21.26 17.06 5.74
CA SER A 286 -19.91 17.45 5.32
C SER A 286 -18.98 16.24 5.22
N HIS A 287 -17.93 16.33 4.39
CA HIS A 287 -16.89 15.28 4.30
C HIS A 287 -16.27 14.96 5.68
N THR A 288 -16.18 15.94 6.56
CA THR A 288 -15.75 15.77 7.95
C THR A 288 -16.70 14.88 8.73
N GLN A 289 -18.02 15.17 8.69
CA GLN A 289 -19.03 14.33 9.36
C GLN A 289 -19.06 12.93 8.77
N ALA A 290 -19.01 12.79 7.43
CA ALA A 290 -18.96 11.51 6.74
C ALA A 290 -17.77 10.65 7.17
N SER A 291 -16.58 11.25 7.30
CA SER A 291 -15.37 10.53 7.75
C SER A 291 -15.45 10.09 9.22
N ILE A 292 -16.06 10.90 10.09
CA ILE A 292 -16.29 10.53 11.50
C ILE A 292 -17.27 9.35 11.59
N VAL A 293 -18.41 9.45 10.90
CA VAL A 293 -19.41 8.38 10.87
C VAL A 293 -18.78 7.09 10.35
N GLN A 294 -18.07 7.15 9.24
CA GLN A 294 -17.35 6.01 8.66
C GLN A 294 -16.38 5.38 9.67
N PHE A 295 -15.57 6.19 10.36
CA PHE A 295 -14.60 5.70 11.34
C PHE A 295 -15.27 4.99 12.52
N VAL A 296 -16.31 5.61 13.10
CA VAL A 296 -17.04 5.07 14.27
C VAL A 296 -17.71 3.75 13.91
N PHE A 297 -18.48 3.70 12.82
CA PHE A 297 -19.17 2.48 12.40
C PHE A 297 -18.20 1.36 12.02
N THR A 298 -17.13 1.68 11.32
CA THR A 298 -16.11 0.67 10.96
C THR A 298 -15.43 0.12 12.20
N THR A 299 -15.01 0.97 13.13
CA THR A 299 -14.37 0.56 14.38
C THR A 299 -15.30 -0.34 15.20
N PHE A 300 -16.58 0.05 15.35
CA PHE A 300 -17.58 -0.74 16.08
C PHE A 300 -17.77 -2.12 15.42
N THR A 301 -17.97 -2.17 14.10
CA THR A 301 -18.16 -3.41 13.36
C THR A 301 -16.94 -4.33 13.49
N MET A 302 -15.74 -3.77 13.36
CA MET A 302 -14.50 -4.53 13.48
C MET A 302 -14.30 -5.10 14.88
N LEU A 303 -14.49 -4.30 15.91
CA LEU A 303 -14.40 -4.78 17.31
C LEU A 303 -15.44 -5.85 17.62
N PHE A 304 -16.66 -5.72 17.11
CA PHE A 304 -17.71 -6.71 17.32
C PHE A 304 -17.38 -8.05 16.63
N VAL A 305 -17.00 -8.03 15.36
CA VAL A 305 -16.73 -9.25 14.58
C VAL A 305 -15.46 -9.96 15.07
N PHE A 306 -14.41 -9.20 15.39
CA PHE A 306 -13.13 -9.75 15.79
C PHE A 306 -12.92 -9.89 17.31
N LYS A 307 -13.96 -9.70 18.11
CA LYS A 307 -13.89 -9.81 19.58
C LYS A 307 -13.17 -11.07 20.05
N HIS A 308 -13.50 -12.22 19.48
CA HIS A 308 -12.90 -13.50 19.85
C HIS A 308 -11.46 -13.65 19.36
N THR A 309 -11.16 -13.14 18.16
CA THR A 309 -9.81 -13.16 17.58
C THR A 309 -8.87 -12.28 18.40
N LEU A 310 -9.29 -11.06 18.76
CA LEU A 310 -8.53 -10.18 19.62
C LEU A 310 -8.24 -10.79 21.00
N LYS A 311 -9.25 -11.38 21.65
CA LYS A 311 -9.07 -12.06 22.93
C LYS A 311 -8.07 -13.22 22.84
N ALA A 312 -8.10 -13.99 21.77
CA ALA A 312 -7.18 -15.10 21.55
C ALA A 312 -5.72 -14.60 21.33
N TRP A 313 -5.54 -13.44 20.71
CA TRP A 313 -4.22 -12.84 20.53
C TRP A 313 -3.66 -12.21 21.80
N ILE A 314 -4.48 -11.48 22.55
CA ILE A 314 -4.07 -10.89 23.85
C ILE A 314 -3.61 -11.97 24.82
N ASN A 315 -4.25 -13.14 24.81
CA ASN A 315 -3.87 -14.27 25.66
C ASN A 315 -2.59 -15.01 25.18
N LYS A 316 -2.08 -14.71 23.98
CA LYS A 316 -0.83 -15.29 23.44
C LYS A 316 0.39 -14.35 23.62
N LEU A 317 0.14 -13.04 23.84
CA LEU A 317 1.16 -12.04 24.18
C LEU A 317 1.43 -12.02 25.68
#